data_4ca87b86e533b002244a656011360c95
#
_entry.id   4ca87b86e533b002244a656011360c95
#
_cell.length_a   1.000
_cell.length_b   1.000
_cell.length_c   1.000
_cell.angle_alpha   90.00
_cell.angle_beta   90.00
_cell.angle_gamma   90.00
#
_symmetry.space_group_name_H-M   'P 1'
#
loop_
_entity.id
_entity.type
_entity.pdbx_description
1 polymer ?
#
loop_
_entity_poly.entity_id
_entity_poly.type
_entity_poly.pdbx_seq_one_letter_code
_entity_poly.pdbx_strand_id
1 'polypeptide(L)'
;NLYYAKKANVTISKGVPAKCFIAMGLQKGTKELGCGVDGWYNAYNLTTFVNAGRDSEKASEIAGENISERLSEFKSKPLEFVDFAKNKITTQWCEPTFQTFWMLQAMDNHAEWSKVAKSIEKGKANKIIFVIMKLYLIFIWLGNLAYLIAKRKQLTIWNMLLQVAVLGGFIFHFLWEGKALYIMPYYVISFVAGVQGMYMLYEKIKIETLNMQ
;
A
#
# COMPACT_ATOMS: atom_id res chain seq x y z
N ASN A 1 6.98 -19.15 19.07
CA ASN A 1 6.46 -20.38 18.47
C ASN A 1 7.32 -21.61 18.82
N LEU A 2 8.66 -21.56 18.77
CA LEU A 2 9.55 -22.66 19.17
C LEU A 2 9.35 -23.08 20.65
N TYR A 3 9.08 -22.13 21.54
CA TYR A 3 8.82 -22.43 22.95
C TYR A 3 7.57 -23.31 23.13
N TYR A 4 6.47 -22.94 22.46
CA TYR A 4 5.23 -23.70 22.54
C TYR A 4 5.33 -25.06 21.85
N ALA A 5 6.04 -25.16 20.73
CA ALA A 5 6.31 -26.42 20.05
C ALA A 5 7.06 -27.41 20.98
N LYS A 6 8.12 -26.92 21.62
CA LYS A 6 8.91 -27.71 22.56
C LYS A 6 8.07 -28.14 23.78
N LYS A 7 7.24 -27.24 24.31
CA LYS A 7 6.37 -27.55 25.48
C LYS A 7 5.26 -28.54 25.14
N ALA A 8 4.71 -28.46 23.91
CA ALA A 8 3.65 -29.37 23.45
C ALA A 8 4.18 -30.64 22.77
N ASN A 9 5.49 -30.79 22.67
CA ASN A 9 6.17 -31.90 21.96
C ASN A 9 5.63 -32.11 20.55
N VAL A 10 5.40 -31.00 19.82
CA VAL A 10 4.93 -31.00 18.44
C VAL A 10 5.94 -30.33 17.52
N THR A 11 6.09 -30.85 16.31
CA THR A 11 6.87 -30.19 15.27
C THR A 11 5.99 -29.14 14.59
N ILE A 12 6.36 -27.87 14.70
CA ILE A 12 5.67 -26.82 13.94
C ILE A 12 6.23 -26.85 12.51
N SER A 13 5.37 -27.15 11.54
CA SER A 13 5.72 -27.08 10.14
C SER A 13 6.03 -25.62 9.72
N LYS A 14 6.92 -25.46 8.76
CA LYS A 14 7.09 -24.16 8.10
C LYS A 14 5.74 -23.77 7.47
N GLY A 15 5.28 -22.54 7.72
CA GLY A 15 4.03 -22.03 7.15
C GLY A 15 4.17 -21.66 5.67
N VAL A 16 3.26 -20.82 5.19
CA VAL A 16 3.28 -20.29 3.81
C VAL A 16 4.60 -19.53 3.57
N PRO A 17 5.39 -19.88 2.54
CA PRO A 17 6.68 -19.26 2.30
C PRO A 17 6.54 -17.82 1.77
N ALA A 18 7.51 -16.96 2.10
CA ALA A 18 7.55 -15.56 1.68
C ALA A 18 7.46 -15.37 0.15
N LYS A 19 8.03 -16.28 -0.64
CA LYS A 19 7.92 -16.25 -2.11
C LYS A 19 6.48 -16.26 -2.62
N CYS A 20 5.55 -16.91 -1.91
CA CYS A 20 4.14 -16.91 -2.29
C CYS A 20 3.52 -15.51 -2.19
N PHE A 21 3.92 -14.70 -1.23
CA PHE A 21 3.46 -13.31 -1.10
C PHE A 21 4.08 -12.40 -2.16
N ILE A 22 5.34 -12.61 -2.52
CA ILE A 22 6.01 -11.89 -3.60
C ILE A 22 5.37 -12.26 -4.95
N ALA A 23 5.16 -13.55 -5.22
CA ALA A 23 4.48 -14.00 -6.44
C ALA A 23 3.10 -13.37 -6.58
N MET A 24 2.30 -13.39 -5.50
CA MET A 24 0.99 -12.74 -5.44
C MET A 24 1.09 -11.24 -5.70
N GLY A 25 2.10 -10.57 -5.14
CA GLY A 25 2.36 -9.15 -5.33
C GLY A 25 2.75 -8.74 -6.76
N LEU A 26 3.13 -9.69 -7.61
CA LEU A 26 3.48 -9.47 -9.02
C LEU A 26 2.37 -9.90 -10.00
N GLN A 27 1.27 -10.50 -9.51
CA GLN A 27 0.19 -10.97 -10.36
C GLN A 27 -0.66 -9.83 -10.91
N LYS A 28 -1.12 -9.99 -12.14
CA LYS A 28 -2.16 -9.15 -12.71
C LYS A 28 -3.49 -9.46 -12.03
N GLY A 29 -4.22 -8.40 -11.66
CA GLY A 29 -5.54 -8.56 -11.06
C GLY A 29 -6.53 -9.16 -12.05
N THR A 30 -7.20 -10.25 -11.65
CA THR A 30 -8.30 -10.85 -12.43
C THR A 30 -9.47 -11.20 -11.51
N LYS A 31 -10.69 -11.25 -12.07
CA LYS A 31 -11.86 -11.66 -11.31
C LYS A 31 -11.77 -13.11 -10.84
N GLU A 32 -11.10 -13.96 -11.59
CA GLU A 32 -10.88 -15.38 -11.29
C GLU A 32 -10.01 -15.58 -10.06
N LEU A 33 -9.04 -14.69 -9.82
CA LEU A 33 -8.22 -14.68 -8.62
C LEU A 33 -8.92 -14.02 -7.41
N GLY A 34 -10.18 -13.62 -7.55
CA GLY A 34 -10.93 -12.96 -6.47
C GLY A 34 -10.55 -11.50 -6.20
N CYS A 35 -9.61 -10.95 -6.97
CA CYS A 35 -9.21 -9.55 -6.86
C CYS A 35 -8.86 -8.99 -8.24
N GLY A 36 -9.64 -8.02 -8.72
CA GLY A 36 -9.42 -7.36 -10.02
C GLY A 36 -8.33 -6.29 -10.01
N VAL A 37 -7.50 -6.21 -8.97
CA VAL A 37 -6.47 -5.18 -8.81
C VAL A 37 -5.08 -5.80 -8.85
N ASP A 38 -4.19 -5.18 -9.64
CA ASP A 38 -2.82 -5.65 -9.86
C ASP A 38 -2.00 -5.71 -8.57
N GLY A 39 -1.39 -6.85 -8.29
CA GLY A 39 -0.51 -7.09 -7.15
C GLY A 39 -1.16 -7.04 -5.77
N TRP A 40 -2.50 -7.08 -5.71
CA TRP A 40 -3.22 -7.11 -4.45
C TRP A 40 -3.40 -8.55 -3.91
N TYR A 41 -3.73 -8.64 -2.62
CA TYR A 41 -4.06 -9.91 -1.97
C TYR A 41 -5.20 -10.62 -2.71
N ASN A 42 -4.99 -11.87 -3.12
CA ASN A 42 -5.94 -12.67 -3.92
C ASN A 42 -5.97 -14.16 -3.52
N ALA A 43 -5.53 -14.48 -2.32
CA ALA A 43 -5.43 -15.85 -1.78
C ALA A 43 -4.43 -16.79 -2.49
N TYR A 44 -3.68 -16.35 -3.51
CA TYR A 44 -2.66 -17.17 -4.19
C TYR A 44 -1.71 -17.88 -3.23
N ASN A 45 -1.26 -17.16 -2.20
CA ASN A 45 -0.33 -17.66 -1.20
C ASN A 45 -0.87 -18.92 -0.48
N LEU A 46 -2.13 -18.87 -0.06
CA LEU A 46 -2.78 -19.99 0.64
C LEU A 46 -3.09 -21.12 -0.34
N THR A 47 -3.63 -20.80 -1.50
CA THR A 47 -3.99 -21.80 -2.53
C THR A 47 -2.76 -22.57 -3.00
N THR A 48 -1.66 -21.88 -3.31
CA THR A 48 -0.40 -22.52 -3.70
C THR A 48 0.15 -23.42 -2.62
N PHE A 49 0.11 -22.97 -1.36
CA PHE A 49 0.58 -23.77 -0.23
C PHE A 49 -0.27 -25.02 -0.02
N VAL A 50 -1.60 -24.91 -0.07
CA VAL A 50 -2.52 -26.06 0.05
C VAL A 50 -2.33 -27.05 -1.09
N ASN A 51 -2.24 -26.57 -2.34
CA ASN A 51 -2.05 -27.39 -3.52
C ASN A 51 -0.67 -28.10 -3.55
N ALA A 52 0.33 -27.49 -2.92
CA ALA A 52 1.62 -28.12 -2.69
C ALA A 52 1.62 -29.21 -1.60
N GLY A 53 0.43 -29.57 -1.06
CA GLY A 53 0.30 -30.53 0.05
C GLY A 53 0.71 -29.92 1.40
N ARG A 54 0.68 -28.60 1.56
CA ARG A 54 1.19 -27.84 2.72
C ARG A 54 2.69 -28.00 2.93
N ASP A 55 3.41 -28.36 1.88
CA ASP A 55 4.86 -28.39 1.83
C ASP A 55 5.40 -27.00 1.49
N SER A 56 6.14 -26.41 2.41
CA SER A 56 6.68 -25.06 2.30
C SER A 56 7.77 -24.95 1.24
N GLU A 57 8.57 -26.00 1.02
CA GLU A 57 9.66 -26.01 0.04
C GLU A 57 9.08 -26.12 -1.36
N LYS A 58 8.17 -27.06 -1.58
CA LYS A 58 7.46 -27.21 -2.86
C LYS A 58 6.63 -25.97 -3.21
N ALA A 59 5.92 -25.37 -2.25
CA ALA A 59 5.21 -24.12 -2.49
C ALA A 59 6.16 -22.97 -2.84
N SER A 60 7.35 -22.94 -2.25
CA SER A 60 8.39 -21.95 -2.54
C SER A 60 9.00 -22.13 -3.94
N GLU A 61 9.13 -23.35 -4.43
CA GLU A 61 9.56 -23.64 -5.80
C GLU A 61 8.53 -23.15 -6.81
N ILE A 62 7.26 -23.56 -6.67
CA ILE A 62 6.16 -23.13 -7.55
C ILE A 62 6.08 -21.60 -7.59
N ALA A 63 6.12 -20.93 -6.43
CA ALA A 63 6.11 -19.49 -6.38
C ALA A 63 7.35 -18.85 -7.03
N GLY A 64 8.51 -19.48 -6.91
CA GLY A 64 9.75 -19.04 -7.57
C GLY A 64 9.68 -19.11 -9.10
N GLU A 65 9.09 -20.15 -9.64
CA GLU A 65 8.83 -20.30 -11.08
C GLU A 65 7.89 -19.20 -11.57
N ASN A 66 6.76 -18.98 -10.89
CA ASN A 66 5.81 -17.94 -11.25
C ASN A 66 6.40 -16.52 -11.17
N ILE A 67 7.28 -16.26 -10.19
CA ILE A 67 8.02 -14.99 -10.13
C ILE A 67 8.94 -14.85 -11.36
N SER A 68 9.68 -15.90 -11.72
CA SER A 68 10.60 -15.88 -12.85
C SER A 68 9.87 -15.67 -14.18
N GLU A 69 8.76 -16.36 -14.39
CA GLU A 69 7.90 -16.19 -15.55
C GLU A 69 7.39 -14.74 -15.65
N ARG A 70 6.88 -14.20 -14.54
CA ARG A 70 6.35 -12.84 -14.51
C ARG A 70 7.41 -11.78 -14.78
N LEU A 71 8.62 -11.95 -14.22
CA LEU A 71 9.75 -11.07 -14.51
C LEU A 71 10.22 -11.16 -15.97
N SER A 72 10.16 -12.35 -16.57
CA SER A 72 10.45 -12.54 -17.99
C SER A 72 9.41 -11.86 -18.90
N GLU A 73 8.12 -11.92 -18.53
CA GLU A 73 7.08 -11.16 -19.22
C GLU A 73 7.34 -9.66 -19.16
N PHE A 74 7.62 -9.11 -17.98
CA PHE A 74 7.93 -7.69 -17.81
C PHE A 74 9.15 -7.25 -18.62
N LYS A 75 10.17 -8.12 -18.72
CA LYS A 75 11.35 -7.84 -19.53
C LYS A 75 11.02 -7.86 -21.03
N SER A 76 10.17 -8.77 -21.48
CA SER A 76 9.76 -8.86 -22.88
C SER A 76 8.75 -7.79 -23.30
N LYS A 77 7.95 -7.30 -22.34
CA LYS A 77 6.88 -6.35 -22.56
C LYS A 77 6.97 -5.18 -21.54
N PRO A 78 7.94 -4.27 -21.67
CA PRO A 78 8.20 -3.24 -20.66
C PRO A 78 7.01 -2.27 -20.45
N LEU A 79 6.15 -2.06 -21.45
CA LEU A 79 4.94 -1.24 -21.28
C LEU A 79 3.92 -1.92 -20.37
N GLU A 80 3.79 -3.25 -20.40
CA GLU A 80 2.93 -3.96 -19.45
C GLU A 80 3.44 -3.83 -18.01
N PHE A 81 4.75 -3.80 -17.81
CA PHE A 81 5.33 -3.50 -16.50
C PHE A 81 4.98 -2.10 -16.03
N VAL A 82 5.07 -1.10 -16.91
CA VAL A 82 4.72 0.29 -16.57
C VAL A 82 3.25 0.40 -16.18
N ASP A 83 2.35 -0.23 -16.93
CA ASP A 83 0.91 -0.24 -16.63
C ASP A 83 0.61 -0.97 -15.31
N PHE A 84 1.22 -2.14 -15.09
CA PHE A 84 1.13 -2.87 -13.84
C PHE A 84 1.61 -2.03 -12.66
N ALA A 85 2.81 -1.45 -12.75
CA ALA A 85 3.40 -0.61 -11.70
C ALA A 85 2.52 0.60 -11.39
N LYS A 86 2.03 1.30 -12.43
CA LYS A 86 1.11 2.43 -12.30
C LYS A 86 -0.18 2.00 -11.59
N ASN A 87 -0.81 0.92 -12.01
CA ASN A 87 -2.04 0.43 -11.40
C ASN A 87 -1.82 0.04 -9.94
N LYS A 88 -0.76 -0.72 -9.64
CA LYS A 88 -0.42 -1.13 -8.29
C LYS A 88 -0.15 0.07 -7.37
N ILE A 89 0.66 1.03 -7.83
CA ILE A 89 1.00 2.23 -7.05
C ILE A 89 -0.25 3.10 -6.82
N THR A 90 -1.02 3.37 -7.88
CA THR A 90 -2.19 4.26 -7.75
C THR A 90 -3.27 3.68 -6.86
N THR A 91 -3.58 2.40 -7.00
CA THR A 91 -4.61 1.74 -6.20
C THR A 91 -4.19 1.54 -4.74
N GLN A 92 -2.91 1.52 -4.46
CA GLN A 92 -2.37 1.34 -3.12
C GLN A 92 -2.05 2.67 -2.43
N TRP A 93 -1.30 3.57 -3.09
CA TRP A 93 -0.78 4.80 -2.49
C TRP A 93 -1.62 6.04 -2.77
N CYS A 94 -2.53 6.00 -3.74
CA CYS A 94 -3.40 7.14 -4.08
C CYS A 94 -4.89 6.89 -3.73
N GLU A 95 -5.20 5.77 -3.08
CA GLU A 95 -6.53 5.48 -2.57
C GLU A 95 -6.75 6.22 -1.23
N PRO A 96 -7.58 7.27 -1.21
CA PRO A 96 -7.61 8.21 -0.10
C PRO A 96 -8.35 7.70 1.13
N THR A 97 -9.14 6.64 1.00
CA THR A 97 -9.96 6.09 2.09
C THR A 97 -9.39 4.81 2.70
N PHE A 98 -8.20 4.39 2.25
CA PHE A 98 -7.53 3.17 2.72
C PHE A 98 -8.44 1.95 2.72
N GLN A 99 -9.23 1.78 1.65
CA GLN A 99 -10.24 0.73 1.47
C GLN A 99 -11.43 0.80 2.43
N THR A 100 -11.58 1.83 3.25
CA THR A 100 -12.69 1.91 4.22
C THR A 100 -14.04 1.78 3.53
N PHE A 101 -14.26 2.48 2.41
CA PHE A 101 -15.53 2.40 1.69
C PHE A 101 -15.76 1.04 1.05
N TRP A 102 -14.71 0.40 0.54
CA TRP A 102 -14.81 -0.96 0.04
C TRP A 102 -15.16 -1.96 1.16
N MET A 103 -14.54 -1.81 2.33
CA MET A 103 -14.85 -2.65 3.49
C MET A 103 -16.28 -2.44 3.98
N LEU A 104 -16.78 -1.21 4.02
CA LEU A 104 -18.17 -0.91 4.35
C LEU A 104 -19.14 -1.58 3.37
N GLN A 105 -18.82 -1.59 2.07
CA GLN A 105 -19.65 -2.24 1.05
C GLN A 105 -19.62 -3.76 1.12
N ALA A 106 -18.59 -4.35 1.72
CA ALA A 106 -18.45 -5.79 1.89
C ALA A 106 -19.08 -6.31 3.21
N MET A 107 -19.59 -5.42 4.06
CA MET A 107 -20.29 -5.81 5.29
C MET A 107 -21.70 -6.30 4.98
N ASP A 108 -22.21 -7.20 5.82
CA ASP A 108 -23.60 -7.68 5.77
C ASP A 108 -24.56 -6.70 6.47
N ASN A 109 -25.87 -6.95 6.32
CA ASN A 109 -26.95 -6.24 7.04
C ASN A 109 -27.11 -4.74 6.69
N HIS A 110 -26.79 -4.33 5.47
CA HIS A 110 -27.00 -2.94 4.99
C HIS A 110 -28.44 -2.44 5.15
N ALA A 111 -29.44 -3.37 5.17
CA ALA A 111 -30.85 -3.01 5.30
C ALA A 111 -31.14 -2.28 6.64
N GLU A 112 -30.44 -2.68 7.69
CA GLU A 112 -30.61 -2.15 9.07
C GLU A 112 -29.85 -0.82 9.30
N TRP A 113 -29.04 -0.38 8.34
CA TRP A 113 -28.23 0.81 8.50
C TRP A 113 -29.07 2.09 8.47
N SER A 114 -28.67 3.06 9.29
CA SER A 114 -29.26 4.40 9.29
C SER A 114 -29.08 5.09 7.93
N LYS A 115 -29.90 6.10 7.66
CA LYS A 115 -29.77 6.95 6.45
C LYS A 115 -28.37 7.57 6.33
N VAL A 116 -27.76 7.95 7.45
CA VAL A 116 -26.40 8.51 7.49
C VAL A 116 -25.38 7.46 7.09
N ALA A 117 -25.44 6.25 7.67
CA ALA A 117 -24.53 5.16 7.33
C ALA A 117 -24.63 4.77 5.84
N LYS A 118 -25.85 4.66 5.29
CA LYS A 118 -26.07 4.43 3.85
C LYS A 118 -25.52 5.56 2.97
N SER A 119 -25.58 6.81 3.43
CA SER A 119 -25.00 7.93 2.69
C SER A 119 -23.47 7.92 2.71
N ILE A 120 -22.87 7.43 3.79
CA ILE A 120 -21.41 7.24 3.89
C ILE A 120 -20.95 6.05 3.03
N GLU A 121 -21.74 4.99 2.97
CA GLU A 121 -21.40 3.81 2.15
C GLU A 121 -21.37 4.12 0.64
N LYS A 122 -22.43 4.69 0.09
CA LYS A 122 -22.60 4.90 -1.37
C LYS A 122 -23.24 6.22 -1.77
N GLY A 123 -23.62 7.08 -0.80
CA GLY A 123 -24.40 8.29 -1.04
C GLY A 123 -23.56 9.56 -1.25
N LYS A 124 -24.21 10.71 -0.96
CA LYS A 124 -23.56 12.02 -1.08
C LYS A 124 -22.40 12.20 -0.10
N ALA A 125 -22.55 11.70 1.14
CA ALA A 125 -21.50 11.79 2.14
C ALA A 125 -20.24 11.02 1.71
N ASN A 126 -20.37 9.84 1.07
CA ASN A 126 -19.27 9.11 0.49
C ASN A 126 -18.42 9.98 -0.45
N LYS A 127 -19.08 10.64 -1.43
CA LYS A 127 -18.39 11.47 -2.43
C LYS A 127 -17.67 12.66 -1.78
N ILE A 128 -18.31 13.30 -0.81
CA ILE A 128 -17.71 14.45 -0.08
C ILE A 128 -16.49 13.99 0.71
N ILE A 129 -16.60 12.91 1.49
CA ILE A 129 -15.49 12.36 2.28
C ILE A 129 -14.34 11.95 1.35
N PHE A 130 -14.64 11.28 0.23
CA PHE A 130 -13.61 10.89 -0.75
C PHE A 130 -12.83 12.10 -1.28
N VAL A 131 -13.52 13.18 -1.64
CA VAL A 131 -12.87 14.42 -2.12
C VAL A 131 -12.01 15.05 -1.02
N ILE A 132 -12.53 15.17 0.21
CA ILE A 132 -11.78 15.72 1.34
C ILE A 132 -10.53 14.92 1.61
N MET A 133 -10.65 13.59 1.68
CA MET A 133 -9.51 12.70 1.92
C MET A 133 -8.49 12.75 0.78
N LYS A 134 -8.94 12.92 -0.47
CA LYS A 134 -8.04 13.10 -1.61
C LYS A 134 -7.27 14.41 -1.53
N LEU A 135 -7.92 15.50 -1.17
CA LEU A 135 -7.26 16.79 -0.95
C LEU A 135 -6.25 16.71 0.20
N TYR A 136 -6.60 16.01 1.27
CA TYR A 136 -5.70 15.74 2.39
C TYR A 136 -4.44 14.95 1.96
N LEU A 137 -4.58 13.92 1.12
CA LEU A 137 -3.44 13.20 0.57
C LEU A 137 -2.53 14.09 -0.28
N ILE A 138 -3.13 14.90 -1.16
CA ILE A 138 -2.39 15.86 -2.00
C ILE A 138 -1.61 16.83 -1.11
N PHE A 139 -2.26 17.38 -0.07
CA PHE A 139 -1.62 18.27 0.90
C PHE A 139 -0.41 17.61 1.57
N ILE A 140 -0.53 16.38 2.04
CA ILE A 140 0.57 15.64 2.67
C ILE A 140 1.74 15.47 1.68
N TRP A 141 1.49 15.01 0.46
CA TRP A 141 2.55 14.77 -0.52
C TRP A 141 3.24 16.07 -0.97
N LEU A 142 2.49 17.13 -1.23
CA LEU A 142 3.05 18.45 -1.55
C LEU A 142 3.87 18.99 -0.39
N GLY A 143 3.39 18.84 0.83
CA GLY A 143 4.13 19.26 2.01
C GLY A 143 5.42 18.47 2.20
N ASN A 144 5.41 17.16 2.03
CA ASN A 144 6.64 16.35 2.07
C ASN A 144 7.65 16.78 1.01
N LEU A 145 7.19 17.06 -0.21
CA LEU A 145 8.05 17.57 -1.28
C LEU A 145 8.65 18.93 -0.91
N ALA A 146 7.82 19.85 -0.39
CA ALA A 146 8.27 21.16 0.09
C ALA A 146 9.31 21.02 1.22
N TYR A 147 9.08 20.12 2.17
CA TYR A 147 10.03 19.81 3.23
C TYR A 147 11.38 19.34 2.69
N LEU A 148 11.38 18.37 1.76
CA LEU A 148 12.59 17.85 1.13
C LEU A 148 13.37 18.93 0.39
N ILE A 149 12.65 19.79 -0.37
CA ILE A 149 13.26 20.91 -1.10
C ILE A 149 13.88 21.92 -0.12
N ALA A 150 13.16 22.27 0.96
CA ALA A 150 13.66 23.22 1.97
C ALA A 150 14.89 22.69 2.71
N LYS A 151 14.92 21.39 3.03
CA LYS A 151 16.00 20.74 3.77
C LYS A 151 17.14 20.18 2.92
N ARG A 152 17.08 20.28 1.60
CA ARG A 152 18.03 19.66 0.65
C ARG A 152 19.52 19.97 0.91
N LYS A 153 19.82 21.11 1.54
CA LYS A 153 21.20 21.51 1.89
C LYS A 153 21.61 21.10 3.32
N GLN A 154 20.69 20.56 4.10
CA GLN A 154 20.87 20.18 5.50
C GLN A 154 20.42 18.72 5.71
N LEU A 155 20.75 17.84 4.75
CA LEU A 155 20.38 16.44 4.82
C LEU A 155 21.18 15.74 5.92
N THR A 156 20.49 15.37 6.99
CA THR A 156 20.99 14.51 8.04
C THR A 156 20.07 13.30 8.17
N ILE A 157 20.56 12.23 8.77
CA ILE A 157 19.72 11.05 9.00
C ILE A 157 18.46 11.41 9.81
N TRP A 158 18.56 12.32 10.74
CA TRP A 158 17.44 12.76 11.57
C TRP A 158 16.39 13.54 10.78
N ASN A 159 16.81 14.40 9.86
CA ASN A 159 15.90 15.16 8.98
C ASN A 159 15.22 14.27 7.94
N MET A 160 15.81 13.12 7.61
CA MET A 160 15.35 12.23 6.55
C MET A 160 14.71 10.94 7.07
N LEU A 161 14.75 10.69 8.38
CA LEU A 161 14.33 9.41 8.96
C LEU A 161 12.90 9.01 8.54
N LEU A 162 11.96 9.95 8.59
CA LEU A 162 10.57 9.70 8.23
C LEU A 162 10.42 9.40 6.74
N GLN A 163 11.12 10.14 5.88
CA GLN A 163 11.10 9.93 4.42
C GLN A 163 11.76 8.62 4.04
N VAL A 164 12.84 8.23 4.72
CA VAL A 164 13.48 6.91 4.52
C VAL A 164 12.53 5.78 4.92
N ALA A 165 11.80 5.94 6.03
CA ALA A 165 10.80 4.96 6.45
C ALA A 165 9.66 4.82 5.41
N VAL A 166 9.17 5.94 4.87
CA VAL A 166 8.15 5.95 3.81
C VAL A 166 8.68 5.32 2.52
N LEU A 167 9.91 5.65 2.11
CA LEU A 167 10.56 5.05 0.94
C LEU A 167 10.75 3.53 1.11
N GLY A 168 11.20 3.11 2.28
CA GLY A 168 11.33 1.69 2.61
C GLY A 168 9.99 0.95 2.54
N GLY A 169 8.94 1.56 3.08
CA GLY A 169 7.57 1.05 2.95
C GLY A 169 7.10 0.99 1.50
N PHE A 170 7.40 2.01 0.70
CA PHE A 170 7.07 2.03 -0.72
C PHE A 170 7.73 0.87 -1.48
N ILE A 171 9.04 0.66 -1.30
CA ILE A 171 9.78 -0.43 -1.93
C ILE A 171 9.24 -1.78 -1.45
N PHE A 172 9.02 -1.95 -0.14
CA PHE A 172 8.49 -3.18 0.42
C PHE A 172 7.13 -3.53 -0.21
N HIS A 173 6.18 -2.62 -0.19
CA HIS A 173 4.83 -2.85 -0.71
C HIS A 173 4.76 -2.90 -2.24
N PHE A 174 5.77 -2.40 -2.94
CA PHE A 174 5.88 -2.59 -4.38
C PHE A 174 6.25 -4.04 -4.74
N LEU A 175 7.08 -4.70 -3.92
CA LEU A 175 7.50 -6.09 -4.11
C LEU A 175 6.54 -7.10 -3.51
N TRP A 176 5.93 -6.77 -2.37
CA TRP A 176 5.00 -7.61 -1.62
C TRP A 176 3.57 -7.47 -2.15
N GLU A 177 2.65 -8.34 -1.69
CA GLU A 177 1.24 -8.11 -1.99
C GLU A 177 0.77 -6.76 -1.42
N GLY A 178 -0.14 -6.10 -2.12
CA GLY A 178 -0.61 -4.77 -1.78
C GLY A 178 -2.03 -4.73 -1.27
N LYS A 179 -2.29 -3.75 -0.41
CA LYS A 179 -3.62 -3.24 -0.07
C LYS A 179 -3.46 -1.78 0.35
N ALA A 180 -4.42 -0.92 0.02
CA ALA A 180 -4.35 0.48 0.45
C ALA A 180 -4.37 0.63 1.97
N LEU A 181 -5.01 -0.28 2.70
CA LEU A 181 -5.01 -0.31 4.16
C LEU A 181 -3.60 -0.39 4.77
N TYR A 182 -2.66 -1.08 4.13
CA TYR A 182 -1.30 -1.24 4.63
C TYR A 182 -0.48 0.05 4.57
N ILE A 183 -0.92 1.02 3.76
CA ILE A 183 -0.21 2.28 3.55
C ILE A 183 -0.59 3.33 4.61
N MET A 184 -1.69 3.16 5.32
CA MET A 184 -2.17 4.09 6.33
C MET A 184 -1.09 4.53 7.35
N PRO A 185 -0.24 3.64 7.93
CA PRO A 185 0.82 4.04 8.86
C PRO A 185 1.82 5.02 8.25
N TYR A 186 2.13 4.87 6.96
CA TYR A 186 3.08 5.76 6.27
C TYR A 186 2.50 7.15 6.06
N TYR A 187 1.19 7.29 5.92
CA TYR A 187 0.54 8.60 5.88
C TYR A 187 0.58 9.30 7.24
N VAL A 188 0.42 8.56 8.34
CA VAL A 188 0.57 9.11 9.68
C VAL A 188 2.00 9.64 9.90
N ILE A 189 3.01 8.87 9.47
CA ILE A 189 4.42 9.29 9.52
C ILE A 189 4.65 10.52 8.62
N SER A 190 4.14 10.49 7.40
CA SER A 190 4.31 11.55 6.41
C SER A 190 3.60 12.85 6.79
N PHE A 191 2.56 12.78 7.62
CA PHE A 191 1.79 13.96 8.05
C PHE A 191 2.67 15.00 8.76
N VAL A 192 3.56 14.56 9.65
CA VAL A 192 4.44 15.46 10.41
C VAL A 192 5.33 16.29 9.48
N ALA A 193 6.04 15.62 8.58
CA ALA A 193 6.90 16.30 7.60
C ALA A 193 6.08 17.09 6.57
N GLY A 194 4.90 16.60 6.22
CA GLY A 194 3.96 17.28 5.33
C GLY A 194 3.51 18.64 5.87
N VAL A 195 3.06 18.69 7.10
CA VAL A 195 2.65 19.94 7.76
C VAL A 195 3.82 20.90 7.90
N GLN A 196 4.99 20.40 8.32
CA GLN A 196 6.19 21.21 8.46
C GLN A 196 6.63 21.80 7.11
N GLY A 197 6.58 21.02 6.04
CA GLY A 197 6.93 21.48 4.70
C GLY A 197 5.95 22.54 4.17
N MET A 198 4.66 22.39 4.40
CA MET A 198 3.67 23.41 4.04
C MET A 198 3.87 24.71 4.82
N TYR A 199 4.21 24.62 6.10
CA TYR A 199 4.55 25.78 6.90
C TYR A 199 5.80 26.51 6.34
N MET A 200 6.87 25.77 6.01
CA MET A 200 8.07 26.34 5.39
C MET A 200 7.78 27.03 4.05
N LEU A 201 6.90 26.43 3.24
CA LEU A 201 6.46 27.02 1.97
C LEU A 201 5.69 28.32 2.20
N TYR A 202 4.76 28.34 3.15
CA TYR A 202 4.00 29.52 3.53
C TYR A 202 4.93 30.68 3.98
N GLU A 203 5.87 30.42 4.89
CA GLU A 203 6.82 31.44 5.38
C GLU A 203 7.68 31.99 4.23
N LYS A 204 8.13 31.15 3.30
CA LYS A 204 8.88 31.58 2.14
C LYS A 204 8.07 32.54 1.26
N ILE A 205 6.84 32.18 0.92
CA ILE A 205 5.94 33.00 0.11
C ILE A 205 5.67 34.35 0.78
N LYS A 206 5.41 34.34 2.10
CA LYS A 206 5.17 35.56 2.88
C LYS A 206 6.37 36.52 2.82
N ILE A 207 7.60 36.03 3.00
CA ILE A 207 8.82 36.84 2.91
C ILE A 207 9.00 37.42 1.51
N GLU A 208 8.80 36.62 0.47
CA GLU A 208 8.91 37.07 -0.91
C GLU A 208 7.87 38.17 -1.24
N THR A 209 6.64 38.04 -0.73
CA THR A 209 5.59 39.04 -0.91
C THR A 209 5.92 40.38 -0.19
N LEU A 210 6.46 40.30 1.02
CA LEU A 210 6.89 41.50 1.76
C LEU A 210 8.07 42.23 1.11
N ASN A 211 8.97 41.51 0.45
CA ASN A 211 10.12 42.11 -0.24
C ASN A 211 9.75 42.74 -1.59
N MET A 212 8.54 42.48 -2.11
CA MET A 212 8.03 43.08 -3.36
C MET A 212 7.19 44.35 -3.14
N GLN A 213 6.89 44.69 -1.90
CA GLN A 213 6.23 45.93 -1.48
C GLN A 213 7.24 46.98 -1.07
#